data_6bb72fe54765b381bac2330de7f73931
#
_entry.id   6bb72fe54765b381bac2330de7f73931
#
_cell.length_a   1.000
_cell.length_b   1.000
_cell.length_c   1.000
_cell.angle_alpha   90.00
_cell.angle_beta   90.00
_cell.angle_gamma   90.00
#
_symmetry.space_group_name_H-M   'P 1'
#
loop_
_entity.id
_entity.type
_entity.pdbx_description
1 polymer ?
#
loop_
_entity_poly.entity_id
_entity_poly.type
_entity_poly.pdbx_seq_one_letter_code
_entity_poly.pdbx_strand_id
1 'polypeptide(L)'
;MIDEKEHGGIMEIDKELMTKIYDLRRRLHSIPEASMHEMRTKAVLMSFLRENTDLEIVDRGAWFYAVLKSSDDRIGDEERTPIAFRADMDAVCGQDGKPGHYCGHDGHS
;
A
#
# COMPACT_ATOMS: atom_id res chain seq x y z
N MET A 1 -22.51 23.32 14.35
CA MET A 1 -21.93 23.30 13.01
C MET A 1 -21.07 22.06 12.85
N ILE A 2 -21.34 21.29 11.84
CA ILE A 2 -20.49 20.15 11.55
C ILE A 2 -19.11 20.69 11.20
N ASP A 3 -18.11 20.20 11.86
CA ASP A 3 -16.76 20.56 11.57
C ASP A 3 -16.38 19.98 10.19
N GLU A 4 -16.20 20.83 9.21
CA GLU A 4 -15.82 20.40 7.87
C GLU A 4 -14.50 19.64 7.87
N LYS A 5 -13.60 19.96 8.79
CA LYS A 5 -12.34 19.22 8.92
C LYS A 5 -12.57 17.79 9.37
N GLU A 6 -13.46 17.57 10.31
CA GLU A 6 -13.79 16.25 10.80
C GLU A 6 -14.47 15.42 9.73
N HIS A 7 -15.40 16.04 9.01
CA HIS A 7 -16.09 15.38 7.90
C HIS A 7 -15.16 15.15 6.71
N GLY A 8 -14.35 16.14 6.35
CA GLY A 8 -13.36 16.03 5.29
C GLY A 8 -12.28 15.00 5.60
N GLY A 9 -11.88 14.86 6.87
CA GLY A 9 -10.89 13.86 7.30
C GLY A 9 -11.31 12.42 7.07
N ILE A 10 -12.61 12.15 6.96
CA ILE A 10 -13.14 10.82 6.64
C ILE A 10 -13.17 10.57 5.13
N MET A 11 -13.48 11.60 4.35
CA MET A 11 -13.74 11.47 2.92
C MET A 11 -12.61 12.00 2.04
N GLU A 12 -11.78 12.86 2.58
CA GLU A 12 -10.70 13.48 1.83
C GLU A 12 -9.35 12.94 2.27
N ILE A 13 -8.52 12.63 1.31
CA ILE A 13 -7.13 12.28 1.56
C ILE A 13 -6.35 13.57 1.70
N ASP A 14 -5.51 13.67 2.74
CA ASP A 14 -4.62 14.78 2.98
C ASP A 14 -3.77 15.04 1.72
N LYS A 15 -3.65 16.31 1.33
CA LYS A 15 -2.87 16.72 0.15
C LYS A 15 -1.41 16.30 0.25
N GLU A 16 -0.83 16.37 1.45
CA GLU A 16 0.52 15.92 1.70
C GLU A 16 0.64 14.41 1.46
N LEU A 17 -0.30 13.64 1.94
CA LEU A 17 -0.34 12.20 1.72
C LEU A 17 -0.53 11.87 0.24
N MET A 18 -1.39 12.61 -0.45
CA MET A 18 -1.59 12.43 -1.90
C MET A 18 -0.29 12.66 -2.66
N THR A 19 0.46 13.70 -2.33
CA THR A 19 1.75 13.98 -2.95
C THR A 19 2.72 12.81 -2.72
N LYS A 20 2.77 12.29 -1.51
CA LYS A 20 3.60 11.14 -1.17
C LYS A 20 3.20 9.89 -1.95
N ILE A 21 1.91 9.67 -2.14
CA ILE A 21 1.39 8.53 -2.91
C ILE A 21 1.76 8.67 -4.39
N TYR A 22 1.64 9.86 -4.96
CA TYR A 22 2.06 10.10 -6.35
C TYR A 22 3.56 9.87 -6.53
N ASP A 23 4.37 10.33 -5.61
CA ASP A 23 5.81 10.11 -5.65
C ASP A 23 6.15 8.63 -5.50
N LEU A 24 5.44 7.92 -4.62
CA LEU A 24 5.58 6.48 -4.46
C LEU A 24 5.27 5.76 -5.78
N ARG A 25 4.16 6.11 -6.42
CA ARG A 25 3.77 5.51 -7.70
C ARG A 25 4.84 5.73 -8.77
N ARG A 26 5.38 6.92 -8.88
CA ARG A 26 6.45 7.23 -9.81
C ARG A 26 7.70 6.40 -9.54
N ARG A 27 8.04 6.27 -8.28
CA ARG A 27 9.19 5.46 -7.87
C ARG A 27 9.00 3.99 -8.21
N LEU A 28 7.83 3.44 -7.93
CA LEU A 28 7.49 2.06 -8.28
C LEU A 28 7.52 1.85 -9.80
N HIS A 29 7.02 2.81 -10.55
CA HIS A 29 7.01 2.75 -12.01
C HIS A 29 8.42 2.69 -12.59
N SER A 30 9.39 3.31 -11.91
CA SER A 30 10.79 3.34 -12.34
C SER A 30 11.56 2.06 -12.00
N ILE A 31 10.99 1.16 -11.19
CA ILE A 31 11.63 -0.09 -10.75
C ILE A 31 10.73 -1.30 -11.04
N PRO A 32 10.33 -1.51 -12.30
CA PRO A 32 9.46 -2.66 -12.61
C PRO A 32 10.18 -3.96 -12.34
N GLU A 33 9.52 -4.87 -11.63
CA GLU A 33 10.08 -6.17 -11.27
C GLU A 33 9.06 -7.27 -11.55
N ALA A 34 9.53 -8.35 -12.16
CA ALA A 34 8.68 -9.48 -12.51
C ALA A 34 8.19 -10.24 -11.27
N SER A 35 7.14 -11.03 -11.46
CA SER A 35 6.57 -11.85 -10.39
C SER A 35 7.63 -12.72 -9.71
N MET A 36 7.58 -12.78 -8.40
CA MET A 36 8.51 -13.47 -7.51
C MET A 36 9.92 -12.85 -7.44
N HIS A 37 10.11 -11.69 -8.08
CA HIS A 37 11.38 -10.95 -8.08
C HIS A 37 11.20 -9.49 -7.61
N GLU A 38 10.13 -9.20 -6.86
CA GLU A 38 9.75 -7.83 -6.46
C GLU A 38 10.48 -7.34 -5.19
N MET A 39 11.77 -7.60 -5.09
CA MET A 39 12.53 -7.27 -3.88
C MET A 39 12.62 -5.77 -3.63
N ARG A 40 12.91 -4.99 -4.66
CA ARG A 40 12.99 -3.52 -4.55
C ARG A 40 11.62 -2.91 -4.31
N THR A 41 10.64 -3.37 -5.06
CA THR A 41 9.24 -2.92 -4.93
C THR A 41 8.74 -3.16 -3.53
N LYS A 42 8.96 -4.36 -2.99
CA LYS A 42 8.60 -4.69 -1.61
C LYS A 42 9.29 -3.77 -0.61
N ALA A 43 10.59 -3.55 -0.77
CA ALA A 43 11.35 -2.70 0.14
C ALA A 43 10.85 -1.26 0.12
N VAL A 44 10.53 -0.71 -1.05
CA VAL A 44 9.99 0.64 -1.18
C VAL A 44 8.63 0.75 -0.50
N LEU A 45 7.73 -0.21 -0.74
CA LEU A 45 6.41 -0.22 -0.13
C LEU A 45 6.47 -0.35 1.39
N MET A 46 7.30 -1.25 1.89
CA MET A 46 7.47 -1.43 3.33
C MET A 46 8.02 -0.18 4.01
N SER A 47 9.02 0.46 3.39
CA SER A 47 9.57 1.73 3.89
C SER A 47 8.52 2.83 3.92
N PHE A 48 7.74 2.95 2.86
CA PHE A 48 6.66 3.94 2.79
C PHE A 48 5.66 3.73 3.93
N LEU A 49 5.25 2.50 4.18
CA LEU A 49 4.30 2.21 5.25
C LEU A 49 4.90 2.49 6.63
N ARG A 50 6.16 2.15 6.85
CA ARG A 50 6.84 2.44 8.12
C ARG A 50 6.97 3.92 8.39
N GLU A 51 7.24 4.71 7.36
CA GLU A 51 7.42 6.16 7.49
C GLU A 51 6.11 6.92 7.65
N ASN A 52 5.02 6.41 7.09
CA ASN A 52 3.76 7.15 7.00
C ASN A 52 2.60 6.54 7.79
N THR A 53 2.78 5.38 8.40
CA THR A 53 1.72 4.70 9.15
C THR A 53 2.28 4.02 10.40
N ASP A 54 1.38 3.67 11.30
CA ASP A 54 1.67 2.88 12.50
C ASP A 54 1.29 1.41 12.32
N LEU A 55 1.10 0.99 11.09
CA LEU A 55 0.73 -0.40 10.79
C LEU A 55 1.84 -1.37 11.20
N GLU A 56 1.44 -2.50 11.74
CA GLU A 56 2.36 -3.61 11.98
C GLU A 56 2.64 -4.32 10.66
N ILE A 57 3.90 -4.34 10.25
CA ILE A 57 4.32 -4.92 8.98
C ILE A 57 4.95 -6.28 9.25
N VAL A 58 4.45 -7.30 8.55
CA VAL A 58 4.96 -8.66 8.65
C VAL A 58 5.55 -9.08 7.30
N ASP A 59 6.86 -9.24 7.26
CA ASP A 59 7.60 -9.67 6.08
C ASP A 59 7.54 -11.19 5.95
N ARG A 60 7.08 -11.66 4.80
CA ARG A 60 6.93 -13.10 4.51
C ARG A 60 7.87 -13.57 3.39
N GLY A 61 8.96 -12.84 3.13
CA GLY A 61 9.90 -13.18 2.08
C GLY A 61 9.51 -12.58 0.74
N ALA A 62 8.82 -13.34 -0.10
CA ALA A 62 8.39 -12.86 -1.41
C ALA A 62 7.24 -11.83 -1.33
N TRP A 63 6.57 -11.75 -0.20
CA TRP A 63 5.44 -10.83 0.01
C TRP A 63 5.44 -10.33 1.45
N PHE A 64 4.58 -9.40 1.74
CA PHE A 64 4.35 -8.92 3.09
C PHE A 64 2.89 -8.55 3.29
N TYR A 65 2.50 -8.37 4.55
CA TYR A 65 1.22 -7.79 4.86
C TYR A 65 1.36 -6.81 6.02
N ALA A 66 0.38 -5.95 6.17
CA ALA A 66 0.31 -4.98 7.24
C ALA A 66 -1.02 -5.12 7.98
N VAL A 67 -1.00 -4.93 9.28
CA VAL A 67 -2.16 -5.12 10.14
C VAL A 67 -2.49 -3.82 10.84
N LEU A 68 -3.76 -3.43 10.75
CA LEU A 68 -4.34 -2.37 11.56
C LEU A 68 -5.33 -3.00 12.51
N LYS A 69 -5.04 -2.92 13.81
CA LYS A 69 -5.96 -3.41 14.84
C LYS A 69 -6.95 -2.32 15.22
N SER A 70 -8.21 -2.69 15.37
CA SER A 70 -9.20 -1.79 15.90
C SER A 70 -8.87 -1.45 17.36
N SER A 71 -8.95 -0.17 17.70
CA SER A 71 -8.75 0.32 19.07
C SER A 71 -10.05 0.43 19.86
N ASP A 72 -11.17 -0.02 19.31
CA ASP A 72 -12.47 0.06 19.98
C ASP A 72 -12.62 -1.08 20.98
N ASP A 73 -12.36 -0.78 22.24
CA ASP A 73 -12.41 -1.76 23.34
C ASP A 73 -13.85 -2.21 23.69
N ARG A 74 -14.87 -1.51 23.16
CA ARG A 74 -16.28 -1.87 23.39
C ARG A 74 -16.68 -3.11 22.59
N ILE A 75 -15.92 -3.45 21.56
CA ILE A 75 -16.19 -4.60 20.71
C ILE A 75 -15.23 -5.70 21.12
N GLY A 76 -15.76 -6.85 21.50
CA GLY A 76 -14.95 -8.03 21.81
C GLY A 76 -14.31 -8.59 20.54
N ASP A 77 -13.22 -9.33 20.70
CA ASP A 77 -12.50 -9.92 19.57
C ASP A 77 -13.38 -10.82 18.70
N GLU A 78 -14.35 -11.47 19.31
CA GLU A 78 -15.29 -12.36 18.61
C GLU A 78 -16.24 -11.60 17.70
N GLU A 79 -16.50 -10.33 18.00
CA GLU A 79 -17.41 -9.48 17.23
C GLU A 79 -16.71 -8.71 16.11
N ARG A 80 -15.39 -8.73 16.09
CA ARG A 80 -14.59 -8.05 15.08
C ARG A 80 -14.52 -8.89 13.81
N THR A 81 -14.93 -8.27 12.71
CA THR A 81 -14.83 -8.91 11.40
C THR A 81 -13.58 -8.39 10.71
N PRO A 82 -12.60 -9.24 10.39
CA PRO A 82 -11.44 -8.79 9.67
C PRO A 82 -11.79 -8.45 8.22
N ILE A 83 -11.20 -7.38 7.72
CA ILE A 83 -11.31 -6.97 6.31
C ILE A 83 -9.90 -6.98 5.74
N ALA A 84 -9.71 -7.62 4.60
CA ALA A 84 -8.42 -7.68 3.93
C ALA A 84 -8.49 -7.01 2.56
N PHE A 85 -7.47 -6.24 2.24
CA PHE A 85 -7.24 -5.68 0.91
C PHE A 85 -6.01 -6.34 0.32
N ARG A 86 -6.06 -6.60 -0.98
CA ARG A 86 -4.95 -7.18 -1.70
C ARG A 86 -4.49 -6.23 -2.80
N ALA A 87 -3.17 -6.14 -2.96
CA ALA A 87 -2.57 -5.44 -4.08
C ALA A 87 -1.39 -6.26 -4.60
N ASP A 88 -1.21 -6.25 -5.90
CA ASP A 88 -0.10 -6.94 -6.54
C ASP A 88 1.03 -5.95 -6.83
N MET A 89 2.27 -6.43 -6.78
CA MET A 89 3.48 -5.60 -6.90
C MET A 89 4.24 -5.83 -8.19
N ASP A 90 3.96 -6.93 -8.88
CA ASP A 90 4.75 -7.35 -10.03
C ASP A 90 4.50 -6.49 -11.26
N ALA A 91 5.45 -6.55 -12.16
CA ALA A 91 5.34 -6.00 -13.50
C ALA A 91 5.36 -7.15 -14.50
N VAL A 92 4.84 -6.90 -15.70
CA VAL A 92 4.88 -7.89 -16.77
C VAL A 92 6.10 -7.65 -17.65
N CYS A 93 6.61 -8.72 -18.25
CA CYS A 93 7.70 -8.60 -19.21
C CYS A 93 7.15 -8.20 -20.59
N GLY A 94 7.79 -7.21 -21.21
CA GLY A 94 7.47 -6.80 -22.57
C GLY A 94 8.04 -7.75 -23.60
N GLN A 95 7.87 -7.39 -24.88
CA GLN A 95 8.39 -8.20 -26.01
C GLN A 95 9.90 -8.33 -25.99
N ASP A 96 10.60 -7.38 -25.38
CA ASP A 96 12.05 -7.40 -25.22
C ASP A 96 12.51 -8.28 -24.04
N GLY A 97 11.57 -8.93 -23.34
CA GLY A 97 11.84 -9.75 -22.17
C GLY A 97 12.10 -8.95 -20.89
N LYS A 98 12.04 -7.62 -20.95
CA LYS A 98 12.25 -6.75 -19.79
C LYS A 98 10.94 -6.43 -19.10
N PRO A 99 10.95 -6.38 -17.75
CA PRO A 99 9.73 -6.01 -17.02
C PRO A 99 9.39 -4.52 -17.19
N GLY A 100 8.10 -4.25 -17.25
CA GLY A 100 7.57 -2.88 -17.30
C GLY A 100 6.18 -2.85 -16.66
N HIS A 101 5.78 -1.71 -16.12
CA HIS A 101 4.48 -1.57 -15.48
C HIS A 101 3.35 -1.34 -16.48
N TYR A 102 3.23 -2.25 -17.44
CA TYR A 102 2.15 -2.22 -18.43
C TYR A 102 0.80 -2.66 -17.88
N CYS A 103 0.82 -3.38 -16.75
CA CYS A 103 -0.38 -3.88 -16.08
C CYS A 103 -1.00 -2.87 -15.11
N GLY A 104 -0.29 -1.82 -14.73
CA GLY A 104 -0.76 -0.82 -13.79
C GLY A 104 -0.65 -1.19 -12.31
N HIS A 105 0.04 -2.27 -11.95
CA HIS A 105 0.20 -2.67 -10.56
C HIS A 105 0.97 -1.63 -9.72
N ASP A 106 1.81 -0.79 -10.33
CA ASP A 106 2.47 0.33 -9.67
C ASP A 106 1.48 1.36 -9.12
N GLY A 107 0.32 1.49 -9.75
CA GLY A 107 -0.76 2.33 -9.26
C GLY A 107 -1.71 1.60 -8.32
N HIS A 108 -1.71 0.27 -8.34
CA HIS A 108 -2.56 -0.58 -7.50
C HIS A 108 -1.94 -0.85 -6.13
N SER A 109 -0.63 -0.97 -6.06
CA SER A 109 0.13 -1.34 -4.84
C SER A 109 0.03 -0.35 -3.67
#